data_24764659c8982e05e70b4480380eccea
#
_entry.id   24764659c8982e05e70b4480380eccea
#
_cell.length_a   1.000
_cell.length_b   1.000
_cell.length_c   1.000
_cell.angle_alpha   90.00
_cell.angle_beta   90.00
_cell.angle_gamma   90.00
#
_symmetry.space_group_name_H-M   'P 1'
#
loop_
_entity.id
_entity.type
_entity.pdbx_description
1 polymer ?
#
loop_
_entity_poly.entity_id
_entity_poly.type
_entity_poly.pdbx_seq_one_letter_code
_entity_poly.pdbx_strand_id
1 'polypeptide(L)'
;MDKKEKIERINTKIAASFEKIERKLADAEDIAELFEILFEEIEKEFQVPFVWLTLMDTINAKPVIAAVKSSNILKTRLNVIKPEFFREIFSSGLKPVLVNKNLNQYYKLFPANRKYFVKSLALVPFKMHNDIMGSWNNGDATSNRYTPDMETNLLQKMARSVSIRLNELV
;
A
#
# COMPACT_ATOMS: atom_id res chain seq x y z
N MET A 1 -24.29 13.49 -21.66
CA MET A 1 -23.73 12.27 -21.04
C MET A 1 -24.50 12.00 -19.75
N ASP A 2 -25.06 10.81 -19.60
CA ASP A 2 -25.79 10.47 -18.42
C ASP A 2 -24.86 10.09 -17.24
N LYS A 3 -25.43 9.87 -16.07
CA LYS A 3 -24.69 9.56 -14.84
C LYS A 3 -23.92 8.23 -14.97
N LYS A 4 -24.52 7.23 -15.61
CA LYS A 4 -23.92 5.91 -15.81
C LYS A 4 -22.68 6.00 -16.69
N GLU A 5 -22.74 6.73 -17.79
CA GLU A 5 -21.60 6.93 -18.69
C GLU A 5 -20.45 7.66 -18.00
N LYS A 6 -20.76 8.64 -17.15
CA LYS A 6 -19.75 9.38 -16.37
C LYS A 6 -19.03 8.44 -15.39
N ILE A 7 -19.76 7.58 -14.70
CA ILE A 7 -19.20 6.61 -13.76
C ILE A 7 -18.30 5.62 -14.50
N GLU A 8 -18.74 5.10 -15.65
CA GLU A 8 -17.96 4.17 -16.46
C GLU A 8 -16.64 4.79 -16.93
N ARG A 9 -16.65 6.08 -17.33
CA ARG A 9 -15.44 6.81 -17.72
C ARG A 9 -14.48 6.96 -16.56
N ILE A 10 -14.96 7.31 -15.38
CA ILE A 10 -14.14 7.45 -14.18
C ILE A 10 -13.49 6.12 -13.84
N ASN A 11 -14.26 5.03 -13.84
CA ASN A 11 -13.78 3.69 -13.54
C ASN A 11 -12.72 3.23 -14.54
N THR A 12 -12.90 3.54 -15.84
CA THR A 12 -11.93 3.22 -16.88
C THR A 12 -10.62 3.97 -16.66
N LYS A 13 -10.68 5.24 -16.28
CA LYS A 13 -9.49 6.05 -15.98
C LYS A 13 -8.73 5.52 -14.76
N ILE A 14 -9.46 5.13 -13.72
CA ILE A 14 -8.85 4.56 -12.50
C ILE A 14 -8.14 3.25 -12.85
N ALA A 15 -8.79 2.35 -13.60
CA ALA A 15 -8.19 1.09 -14.01
C ALA A 15 -6.94 1.31 -14.85
N ALA A 16 -6.95 2.29 -15.78
CA ALA A 16 -5.80 2.64 -16.60
C ALA A 16 -4.64 3.16 -15.75
N SER A 17 -4.91 3.94 -14.70
CA SER A 17 -3.88 4.42 -13.77
C SER A 17 -3.23 3.27 -13.00
N PHE A 18 -4.01 2.29 -12.54
CA PHE A 18 -3.48 1.09 -11.91
C PHE A 18 -2.58 0.30 -12.86
N GLU A 19 -3.02 0.07 -14.09
CA GLU A 19 -2.22 -0.64 -15.10
C GLU A 19 -0.91 0.07 -15.40
N LYS A 20 -0.93 1.39 -15.48
CA LYS A 20 0.27 2.20 -15.69
C LYS A 20 1.28 2.00 -14.56
N ILE A 21 0.82 2.00 -13.32
CA ILE A 21 1.67 1.75 -12.15
C ILE A 21 2.25 0.34 -12.23
N GLU A 22 1.42 -0.66 -12.49
CA GLU A 22 1.86 -2.06 -12.56
C GLU A 22 2.95 -2.25 -13.63
N ARG A 23 2.84 -1.59 -14.79
CA ARG A 23 3.87 -1.65 -15.82
C ARG A 23 5.19 -1.03 -15.34
N LYS A 24 5.14 0.07 -14.60
CA LYS A 24 6.34 0.71 -14.05
C LYS A 24 7.00 -0.12 -12.96
N LEU A 25 6.21 -0.82 -12.14
CA LEU A 25 6.75 -1.72 -11.12
C LEU A 25 7.59 -2.84 -11.74
N ALA A 26 7.22 -3.31 -12.92
CA ALA A 26 7.98 -4.35 -13.64
C ALA A 26 9.38 -3.88 -14.07
N ASP A 27 9.60 -2.58 -14.14
CA ASP A 27 10.90 -2.00 -14.53
C ASP A 27 11.85 -1.77 -13.36
N ALA A 28 11.41 -1.99 -12.12
CA ALA A 28 12.25 -1.82 -10.94
C ALA A 28 13.45 -2.78 -10.97
N GLU A 29 14.63 -2.27 -10.69
CA GLU A 29 15.89 -3.03 -10.74
C GLU A 29 16.29 -3.60 -9.38
N ASP A 30 15.78 -3.00 -8.30
CA ASP A 30 16.04 -3.49 -6.95
C ASP A 30 14.83 -3.23 -6.03
N ILE A 31 14.90 -3.75 -4.80
CA ILE A 31 13.79 -3.67 -3.84
C ILE A 31 13.45 -2.21 -3.48
N ALA A 32 14.46 -1.38 -3.24
CA ALA A 32 14.23 0.02 -2.90
C ALA A 32 13.52 0.74 -4.04
N GLU A 33 13.98 0.55 -5.27
CA GLU A 33 13.37 1.17 -6.45
C GLU A 33 11.92 0.71 -6.64
N LEU A 34 11.62 -0.56 -6.36
CA LEU A 34 10.24 -1.07 -6.43
C LEU A 34 9.27 -0.23 -5.58
N PHE A 35 9.63 0.01 -4.34
CA PHE A 35 8.78 0.78 -3.43
C PHE A 35 8.84 2.29 -3.70
N GLU A 36 9.96 2.81 -4.17
CA GLU A 36 10.07 4.21 -4.61
C GLU A 36 9.12 4.47 -5.77
N ILE A 37 9.12 3.60 -6.78
CA ILE A 37 8.20 3.71 -7.93
C ILE A 37 6.75 3.61 -7.45
N LEU A 38 6.45 2.63 -6.60
CA LEU A 38 5.10 2.43 -6.08
C LEU A 38 4.57 3.71 -5.41
N PHE A 39 5.36 4.30 -4.52
CA PHE A 39 4.95 5.48 -3.77
C PHE A 39 4.82 6.72 -4.64
N GLU A 40 5.81 6.97 -5.50
CA GLU A 40 5.79 8.12 -6.42
C GLU A 40 4.59 8.06 -7.36
N GLU A 41 4.31 6.87 -7.89
CA GLU A 41 3.21 6.71 -8.84
C GLU A 41 1.83 6.80 -8.17
N ILE A 42 1.69 6.27 -6.97
CA ILE A 42 0.44 6.42 -6.21
C ILE A 42 0.18 7.90 -5.90
N GLU A 43 1.20 8.62 -5.45
CA GLU A 43 1.08 10.04 -5.15
C GLU A 43 0.72 10.84 -6.41
N LYS A 44 1.35 10.53 -7.53
CA LYS A 44 1.16 11.22 -8.81
C LYS A 44 -0.20 10.92 -9.45
N GLU A 45 -0.56 9.64 -9.56
CA GLU A 45 -1.76 9.22 -10.28
C GLU A 45 -3.05 9.45 -9.46
N PHE A 46 -2.98 9.31 -8.15
CA PHE A 46 -4.16 9.37 -7.29
C PHE A 46 -4.16 10.52 -6.30
N GLN A 47 -3.11 11.34 -6.27
CA GLN A 47 -2.95 12.48 -5.33
C GLN A 47 -3.20 12.06 -3.87
N VAL A 48 -2.66 10.90 -3.49
CA VAL A 48 -2.74 10.42 -2.11
C VAL A 48 -1.72 11.19 -1.27
N PRO A 49 -2.14 11.89 -0.21
CA PRO A 49 -1.23 12.76 0.55
C PRO A 49 -0.23 12.00 1.43
N PHE A 50 -0.60 10.79 1.88
CA PHE A 50 0.25 10.00 2.78
C PHE A 50 0.37 8.57 2.28
N VAL A 51 1.58 8.17 1.85
CA VAL A 51 1.89 6.78 1.45
C VAL A 51 3.07 6.31 2.28
N TRP A 52 2.93 5.17 2.94
CA TRP A 52 4.01 4.61 3.76
C TRP A 52 3.97 3.09 3.75
N LEU A 53 5.02 2.48 4.32
CA LEU A 53 5.23 1.04 4.32
C LEU A 53 5.27 0.52 5.75
N THR A 54 4.57 -0.57 6.00
CA THR A 54 4.67 -1.34 7.24
C THR A 54 5.22 -2.72 6.90
N LEU A 55 6.31 -3.12 7.55
CA LEU A 55 6.90 -4.44 7.36
C LEU A 55 6.88 -5.20 8.68
N MET A 56 6.68 -6.51 8.59
CA MET A 56 6.76 -7.39 9.76
C MET A 56 8.24 -7.64 10.12
N ASP A 57 8.56 -7.60 11.41
CA ASP A 57 9.89 -7.90 11.90
C ASP A 57 10.11 -9.42 11.92
N THR A 58 10.49 -9.98 10.78
CA THR A 58 10.78 -11.39 10.60
C THR A 58 12.14 -11.57 9.93
N ILE A 59 12.68 -12.78 10.03
CA ILE A 59 13.97 -13.11 9.38
C ILE A 59 13.86 -12.93 7.86
N ASN A 60 12.77 -13.39 7.27
CA ASN A 60 12.55 -13.29 5.82
C ASN A 60 12.40 -11.85 5.34
N ALA A 61 11.94 -10.95 6.19
CA ALA A 61 11.78 -9.53 5.86
C ALA A 61 13.07 -8.73 5.93
N LYS A 62 14.13 -9.24 6.58
CA LYS A 62 15.37 -8.49 6.79
C LYS A 62 15.97 -7.88 5.53
N PRO A 63 16.07 -8.59 4.39
CA PRO A 63 16.60 -7.97 3.17
C PRO A 63 15.75 -6.81 2.68
N VAL A 64 14.44 -6.93 2.79
CA VAL A 64 13.50 -5.87 2.38
C VAL A 64 13.61 -4.67 3.31
N ILE A 65 13.65 -4.91 4.62
CA ILE A 65 13.82 -3.85 5.63
C ILE A 65 15.13 -3.10 5.39
N ALA A 66 16.23 -3.82 5.16
CA ALA A 66 17.54 -3.21 4.90
C ALA A 66 17.53 -2.35 3.63
N ALA A 67 16.93 -2.85 2.54
CA ALA A 67 16.81 -2.13 1.29
C ALA A 67 16.00 -0.83 1.46
N VAL A 68 14.87 -0.90 2.15
CA VAL A 68 14.01 0.26 2.40
C VAL A 68 14.73 1.29 3.27
N LYS A 69 15.42 0.86 4.31
CA LYS A 69 16.20 1.75 5.18
C LYS A 69 17.36 2.44 4.46
N SER A 70 17.89 1.84 3.39
CA SER A 70 18.95 2.43 2.59
C SER A 70 18.47 3.55 1.66
N SER A 71 17.16 3.64 1.44
CA SER A 71 16.57 4.65 0.56
C SER A 71 16.29 5.95 1.32
N ASN A 72 16.80 7.06 0.80
CA ASN A 72 16.54 8.37 1.40
C ASN A 72 15.06 8.76 1.33
N ILE A 73 14.33 8.27 0.32
CA ILE A 73 12.90 8.54 0.15
C ILE A 73 12.07 7.70 1.11
N LEU A 74 12.43 6.43 1.28
CA LEU A 74 11.61 5.44 1.99
C LEU A 74 11.89 5.35 3.49
N LYS A 75 13.11 5.64 3.93
CA LYS A 75 13.52 5.40 5.33
C LYS A 75 12.67 6.10 6.36
N THR A 76 12.10 7.27 6.03
CA THR A 76 11.22 8.03 6.92
C THR A 76 9.76 7.62 6.81
N ARG A 77 9.45 6.72 5.86
CA ARG A 77 8.10 6.22 5.59
C ARG A 77 7.96 4.73 5.93
N LEU A 78 8.90 4.20 6.67
CA LEU A 78 8.90 2.80 7.07
C LEU A 78 8.52 2.65 8.54
N ASN A 79 7.62 1.72 8.81
CA ASN A 79 7.32 1.27 10.15
C ASN A 79 7.50 -0.26 10.20
N VAL A 80 8.32 -0.74 11.13
CA VAL A 80 8.56 -2.18 11.34
C VAL A 80 7.88 -2.59 12.62
N ILE A 81 6.98 -3.58 12.54
CA ILE A 81 6.18 -4.01 13.68
C ILE A 81 6.30 -5.52 13.91
N LYS A 82 5.94 -5.95 15.11
CA LYS A 82 5.91 -7.37 15.46
C LYS A 82 4.85 -8.09 14.63
N PRO A 83 5.13 -9.33 14.17
CA PRO A 83 4.17 -10.11 13.38
C PRO A 83 2.79 -10.28 14.03
N GLU A 84 2.75 -10.39 15.35
CA GLU A 84 1.48 -10.58 16.09
C GLU A 84 0.53 -9.40 15.85
N PHE A 85 1.02 -8.18 15.91
CA PHE A 85 0.20 -6.98 15.68
C PHE A 85 -0.28 -6.88 14.24
N PHE A 86 0.58 -7.23 13.30
CA PHE A 86 0.22 -7.21 11.88
C PHE A 86 -0.87 -8.24 11.58
N ARG A 87 -0.75 -9.44 12.11
CA ARG A 87 -1.70 -10.54 11.87
C ARG A 87 -3.08 -10.26 12.46
N GLU A 88 -3.17 -9.52 13.55
CA GLU A 88 -4.45 -9.09 14.11
C GLU A 88 -5.24 -8.23 13.12
N ILE A 89 -4.56 -7.35 12.40
CA ILE A 89 -5.17 -6.44 11.43
C ILE A 89 -5.58 -7.17 10.16
N PHE A 90 -4.73 -8.06 9.68
CA PHE A 90 -4.95 -8.81 8.44
C PHE A 90 -5.38 -10.26 8.70
N SER A 91 -6.27 -10.46 9.66
CA SER A 91 -6.77 -11.79 10.04
C SER A 91 -7.53 -12.50 8.91
N SER A 92 -8.09 -11.77 7.97
CA SER A 92 -8.79 -12.34 6.81
C SER A 92 -7.87 -12.56 5.59
N GLY A 93 -6.55 -12.54 5.81
CA GLY A 93 -5.56 -12.83 4.76
C GLY A 93 -5.12 -11.61 3.97
N LEU A 94 -5.08 -11.73 2.63
CA LEU A 94 -4.51 -10.73 1.72
C LEU A 94 -5.48 -9.67 1.25
N LYS A 95 -6.67 -9.61 1.82
CA LYS A 95 -7.64 -8.61 1.40
C LYS A 95 -7.27 -7.25 1.95
N PRO A 96 -7.26 -6.19 1.12
CA PRO A 96 -7.07 -4.82 1.61
C PRO A 96 -8.10 -4.42 2.64
N VAL A 97 -7.67 -3.62 3.61
CA VAL A 97 -8.54 -3.10 4.68
C VAL A 97 -8.75 -1.62 4.44
N LEU A 98 -10.01 -1.22 4.23
CA LEU A 98 -10.40 0.18 4.07
C LEU A 98 -11.12 0.65 5.33
N VAL A 99 -10.64 1.75 5.92
CA VAL A 99 -11.11 2.22 7.23
C VAL A 99 -11.28 3.72 7.22
N ASN A 100 -12.41 4.19 7.75
CA ASN A 100 -12.65 5.63 7.93
C ASN A 100 -13.22 5.98 9.31
N LYS A 101 -13.21 5.02 10.24
CA LYS A 101 -13.66 5.21 11.63
C LYS A 101 -12.75 4.42 12.56
N ASN A 102 -12.60 4.91 13.80
CA ASN A 102 -11.82 4.22 14.84
C ASN A 102 -10.38 3.92 14.40
N LEU A 103 -9.73 4.91 13.80
CA LEU A 103 -8.39 4.76 13.23
C LEU A 103 -7.31 4.47 14.27
N ASN A 104 -7.59 4.77 15.54
CA ASN A 104 -6.65 4.52 16.64
C ASN A 104 -6.25 3.03 16.75
N GLN A 105 -7.08 2.10 16.29
CA GLN A 105 -6.75 0.68 16.25
C GLN A 105 -5.58 0.38 15.32
N TYR A 106 -5.31 1.25 14.36
CA TYR A 106 -4.31 1.08 13.31
C TYR A 106 -3.07 1.95 13.51
N TYR A 107 -3.01 2.73 14.61
CA TYR A 107 -1.90 3.67 14.83
C TYR A 107 -0.54 3.01 14.96
N LYS A 108 -0.48 1.73 15.33
CA LYS A 108 0.77 0.96 15.36
C LYS A 108 1.41 0.78 13.98
N LEU A 109 0.61 0.91 12.92
CA LEU A 109 1.10 0.83 11.54
C LEU A 109 1.68 2.14 11.03
N PHE A 110 1.43 3.26 11.72
CA PHE A 110 1.79 4.59 11.24
C PHE A 110 3.24 4.94 11.59
N PRO A 111 3.92 5.70 10.70
CA PRO A 111 5.14 6.40 11.10
C PRO A 111 4.80 7.46 12.16
N ALA A 112 5.76 7.77 13.03
CA ALA A 112 5.55 8.51 14.27
C ALA A 112 4.82 9.86 14.14
N ASN A 113 4.91 10.56 13.00
CA ASN A 113 4.44 11.94 12.87
C ASN A 113 3.24 12.15 11.94
N ARG A 114 2.53 11.08 11.53
CA ARG A 114 1.49 11.20 10.48
C ARG A 114 0.06 10.86 10.91
N LYS A 115 -0.11 10.18 12.02
CA LYS A 115 -1.41 9.62 12.43
C LYS A 115 -2.53 10.63 12.65
N TYR A 116 -2.19 11.84 13.10
CA TYR A 116 -3.20 12.85 13.43
C TYR A 116 -3.85 13.51 12.22
N PHE A 117 -3.24 13.38 11.05
CA PHE A 117 -3.72 14.02 9.83
C PHE A 117 -4.57 13.10 8.97
N VAL A 118 -4.63 11.83 9.32
CA VAL A 118 -5.30 10.81 8.51
C VAL A 118 -6.71 10.57 9.03
N LYS A 119 -7.68 10.64 8.13
CA LYS A 119 -9.10 10.41 8.40
C LYS A 119 -9.64 9.14 7.74
N SER A 120 -8.96 8.65 6.71
CA SER A 120 -9.29 7.37 6.08
C SER A 120 -8.04 6.66 5.61
N LEU A 121 -8.08 5.33 5.56
CA LEU A 121 -6.94 4.46 5.27
C LEU A 121 -7.30 3.38 4.26
N ALA A 122 -6.35 3.09 3.38
CA ALA A 122 -6.32 1.84 2.63
C ALA A 122 -5.03 1.11 3.00
N LEU A 123 -5.16 -0.04 3.63
CA LEU A 123 -4.05 -0.89 4.04
C LEU A 123 -4.00 -2.08 3.09
N VAL A 124 -2.93 -2.20 2.30
CA VAL A 124 -2.85 -3.20 1.22
C VAL A 124 -1.71 -4.18 1.49
N PRO A 125 -2.03 -5.41 1.92
CA PRO A 125 -1.01 -6.40 2.22
C PRO A 125 -0.39 -6.98 0.94
N PHE A 126 0.89 -7.35 1.02
CA PHE A 126 1.60 -8.01 -0.07
C PHE A 126 2.45 -9.16 0.47
N LYS A 127 2.85 -10.07 -0.42
CA LYS A 127 3.59 -11.28 -0.10
C LYS A 127 5.02 -11.26 -0.62
N MET A 128 5.84 -12.07 0.02
CA MET A 128 7.11 -12.52 -0.51
C MET A 128 7.22 -14.02 -0.20
N HIS A 129 7.50 -14.83 -1.24
CA HIS A 129 7.58 -16.31 -1.11
C HIS A 129 6.36 -16.92 -0.41
N ASN A 130 5.16 -16.51 -0.82
CA ASN A 130 3.87 -16.98 -0.31
C ASN A 130 3.53 -16.57 1.14
N ASP A 131 4.41 -15.85 1.82
CA ASP A 131 4.15 -15.32 3.15
C ASP A 131 3.84 -13.81 3.08
N ILE A 132 2.89 -13.37 3.91
CA ILE A 132 2.64 -11.93 4.04
C ILE A 132 3.89 -11.28 4.60
N MET A 133 4.37 -10.24 3.92
CA MET A 133 5.58 -9.53 4.30
C MET A 133 5.29 -8.22 5.01
N GLY A 134 4.23 -7.56 4.60
CA GLY A 134 3.84 -6.25 5.10
C GLY A 134 2.69 -5.67 4.32
N SER A 135 2.51 -4.38 4.42
CA SER A 135 1.50 -3.63 3.66
C SER A 135 2.05 -2.29 3.22
N TRP A 136 1.65 -1.83 2.00
CA TRP A 136 1.73 -0.41 1.75
C TRP A 136 0.41 0.22 2.17
N ASN A 137 0.47 1.47 2.59
CA ASN A 137 -0.67 2.10 3.21
C ASN A 137 -0.88 3.48 2.59
N ASN A 138 -2.12 3.76 2.20
CA ASN A 138 -2.53 5.05 1.70
C ASN A 138 -3.38 5.72 2.75
N GLY A 139 -3.02 6.94 3.14
CA GLY A 139 -3.81 7.72 4.08
C GLY A 139 -4.28 9.02 3.47
N ASP A 140 -5.50 9.41 3.80
CA ASP A 140 -6.10 10.64 3.31
C ASP A 140 -6.61 11.51 4.46
N ALA A 141 -6.61 12.82 4.26
CA ALA A 141 -7.08 13.78 5.26
C ALA A 141 -8.60 13.89 5.31
N THR A 142 -9.32 13.25 4.37
CA THR A 142 -10.78 13.20 4.35
C THR A 142 -11.28 11.82 4.74
N SER A 143 -12.46 11.74 5.33
CA SER A 143 -13.04 10.47 5.78
C SER A 143 -13.74 9.69 4.66
N ASN A 144 -13.96 10.31 3.50
CA ASN A 144 -14.70 9.69 2.39
C ASN A 144 -13.81 9.11 1.29
N ARG A 145 -12.49 9.22 1.39
CA ARG A 145 -11.58 8.68 0.37
C ARG A 145 -11.59 7.16 0.36
N TYR A 146 -11.48 6.55 1.53
CA TYR A 146 -11.47 5.10 1.69
C TYR A 146 -12.54 4.68 2.68
N THR A 147 -13.58 4.05 2.18
CA THR A 147 -14.70 3.57 3.01
C THR A 147 -14.78 2.05 2.94
N PRO A 148 -15.27 1.38 4.01
CA PRO A 148 -15.29 -0.08 4.07
C PRO A 148 -16.09 -0.76 2.97
N ASP A 149 -17.03 -0.06 2.34
CA ASP A 149 -17.90 -0.59 1.29
C ASP A 149 -17.31 -0.50 -0.13
N MET A 150 -16.15 0.16 -0.30
CA MET A 150 -15.51 0.27 -1.60
C MET A 150 -14.91 -1.05 -2.05
N GLU A 151 -14.92 -1.32 -3.36
CA GLU A 151 -14.27 -2.49 -3.94
C GLU A 151 -12.77 -2.38 -3.87
N THR A 152 -12.10 -3.52 -3.64
CA THR A 152 -10.64 -3.59 -3.48
C THR A 152 -9.94 -4.39 -4.58
N ASN A 153 -10.64 -4.75 -5.64
CA ASN A 153 -10.11 -5.62 -6.71
C ASN A 153 -8.86 -5.07 -7.37
N LEU A 154 -8.84 -3.76 -7.67
CA LEU A 154 -7.67 -3.13 -8.29
C LEU A 154 -6.48 -3.05 -7.34
N LEU A 155 -6.73 -2.79 -6.06
CA LEU A 155 -5.67 -2.82 -5.04
C LEU A 155 -5.09 -4.22 -4.88
N GLN A 156 -5.94 -5.25 -4.88
CA GLN A 156 -5.48 -6.64 -4.80
C GLN A 156 -4.65 -7.03 -6.01
N LYS A 157 -5.06 -6.62 -7.20
CA LYS A 157 -4.32 -6.87 -8.43
C LYS A 157 -2.94 -6.20 -8.38
N MET A 158 -2.88 -4.96 -7.93
CA MET A 158 -1.61 -4.24 -7.79
C MET A 158 -0.72 -4.88 -6.73
N ALA A 159 -1.31 -5.37 -5.64
CA ALA A 159 -0.57 -6.11 -4.61
C ALA A 159 0.07 -7.39 -5.18
N ARG A 160 -0.62 -8.08 -6.08
CA ARG A 160 -0.05 -9.24 -6.78
C ARG A 160 1.15 -8.83 -7.64
N SER A 161 1.05 -7.72 -8.35
CA SER A 161 2.17 -7.19 -9.15
C SER A 161 3.36 -6.82 -8.28
N VAL A 162 3.15 -6.20 -7.13
CA VAL A 162 4.22 -5.93 -6.16
C VAL A 162 4.85 -7.22 -5.69
N SER A 163 4.04 -8.22 -5.31
CA SER A 163 4.52 -9.51 -4.79
C SER A 163 5.35 -10.26 -5.83
N ILE A 164 4.89 -10.29 -7.08
CA ILE A 164 5.59 -10.96 -8.18
C ILE A 164 6.96 -10.30 -8.38
N ARG A 165 7.01 -8.98 -8.50
CA ARG A 165 8.27 -8.28 -8.73
C ARG A 165 9.20 -8.38 -7.53
N LEU A 166 8.68 -8.30 -6.33
CA LEU A 166 9.47 -8.46 -5.10
C LEU A 166 10.17 -9.83 -5.06
N ASN A 167 9.44 -10.90 -5.42
CA ASN A 167 10.01 -12.25 -5.49
C ASN A 167 11.14 -12.36 -6.52
N GLU A 168 11.02 -11.66 -7.64
CA GLU A 168 12.05 -11.64 -8.68
C GLU A 168 13.33 -10.90 -8.24
N LEU A 169 13.19 -9.92 -7.35
CA LEU A 169 14.29 -9.06 -6.90
C LEU A 169 15.04 -9.57 -5.66
N VAL A 170 14.44 -10.50 -4.94
CA VAL A 170 15.02 -11.04 -3.69
C VAL A 170 16.02 -12.15 -3.96
#